data_01986ecbfd7f5d01f7556e1d135a0a3e
#
_entry.id   01986ecbfd7f5d01f7556e1d135a0a3e
#
_cell.length_a   1.000
_cell.length_b   1.000
_cell.length_c   1.000
_cell.angle_alpha   90.00
_cell.angle_beta   90.00
_cell.angle_gamma   90.00
#
_symmetry.space_group_name_H-M   'P 1'
#
loop_
_entity.id
_entity.type
_entity.pdbx_description
1 polymer ?
#
loop_
_entity_poly.entity_id
_entity_poly.type
_entity_poly.pdbx_seq_one_letter_code
_entity_poly.pdbx_strand_id
1 'polypeptide(L)'
;GAQYVQYGYDARVEILGTEGVICLGDVHEKKVLTCTKNHNVKRPTMHSWTYLFKDAYVAEDTAFVRAILDNTEVKATGHDGKMAVRIVRIGNESLKEKKIKKL
;
A
#
# COMPACT_ATOMS: atom_id res chain seq x y z
N GLY A 1 -3.11 -8.24 -10.39
CA GLY A 1 -4.53 -8.27 -10.70
C GLY A 1 -5.36 -8.18 -9.43
N ALA A 2 -6.32 -7.28 -9.38
CA ALA A 2 -7.21 -7.15 -8.24
C ALA A 2 -8.39 -8.10 -8.40
N GLN A 3 -8.41 -9.20 -7.67
CA GLN A 3 -9.56 -10.10 -7.59
C GLN A 3 -10.18 -10.01 -6.20
N TYR A 4 -11.11 -9.09 -6.05
CA TYR A 4 -11.82 -8.82 -4.80
C TYR A 4 -12.58 -10.01 -4.22
N VAL A 5 -13.08 -10.88 -5.08
CA VAL A 5 -14.02 -11.94 -4.69
C VAL A 5 -13.36 -13.03 -3.85
N GLN A 6 -12.09 -13.31 -4.10
CA GLN A 6 -11.39 -14.45 -3.47
C GLN A 6 -10.43 -14.02 -2.36
N TYR A 7 -9.79 -12.88 -2.52
CA TYR A 7 -8.70 -12.44 -1.64
C TYR A 7 -9.03 -11.19 -0.82
N GLY A 8 -10.16 -10.53 -1.08
CA GLY A 8 -10.43 -9.21 -0.53
C GLY A 8 -9.53 -8.15 -1.14
N TYR A 9 -9.27 -7.08 -0.40
CA TYR A 9 -8.34 -6.04 -0.81
C TYR A 9 -6.91 -6.42 -0.41
N ASP A 10 -6.04 -6.52 -1.38
CA ASP A 10 -4.63 -6.87 -1.21
C ASP A 10 -3.73 -5.72 -1.69
N ALA A 11 -2.92 -5.20 -0.76
CA ALA A 11 -1.89 -4.21 -1.07
C ALA A 11 -0.60 -4.64 -0.37
N ARG A 12 0.26 -5.33 -1.12
CA ARG A 12 1.54 -5.83 -0.63
C ARG A 12 2.68 -5.29 -1.46
N VAL A 13 3.81 -5.06 -0.80
CA VAL A 13 5.07 -4.71 -1.44
C VAL A 13 6.17 -5.62 -0.90
N GLU A 14 6.96 -6.18 -1.79
CA GLU A 14 8.17 -6.92 -1.47
C GLU A 14 9.35 -6.23 -2.16
N ILE A 15 10.33 -5.84 -1.36
CA ILE A 15 11.54 -5.16 -1.83
C ILE A 15 12.72 -6.07 -1.55
N LEU A 16 13.35 -6.56 -2.61
CA LEU A 16 14.56 -7.36 -2.56
C LEU A 16 15.78 -6.44 -2.66
N GLY A 17 16.57 -6.41 -1.60
CA GLY A 17 17.83 -5.68 -1.55
C GLY A 17 19.03 -6.62 -1.51
N THR A 18 20.21 -6.08 -1.62
CA THR A 18 21.48 -6.85 -1.53
C THR A 18 21.75 -7.41 -0.14
N GLU A 19 21.19 -6.79 0.89
CA GLU A 19 21.39 -7.17 2.29
C GLU A 19 20.15 -7.77 2.95
N GLY A 20 19.02 -7.89 2.23
CA GLY A 20 17.80 -8.45 2.80
C GLY A 20 16.54 -8.18 1.99
N VAL A 21 15.43 -8.55 2.57
CA VAL A 21 14.08 -8.38 2.00
C VAL A 21 13.21 -7.59 2.95
N ILE A 22 12.44 -6.65 2.42
CA ILE A 22 11.41 -5.93 3.15
C ILE A 22 10.05 -6.34 2.57
N CYS A 23 9.19 -6.87 3.42
CA CYS A 23 7.81 -7.21 3.07
C CYS A 23 6.85 -6.28 3.80
N LEU A 24 5.96 -5.63 3.06
CA LEU A 24 4.94 -4.72 3.57
C LEU A 24 3.56 -5.23 3.18
N GLY A 25 2.65 -5.22 4.15
CA GLY A 25 1.25 -5.56 3.94
C GLY A 25 0.91 -7.02 4.17
N ASP A 26 -0.38 -7.26 4.37
CA ASP A 26 -1.01 -8.58 4.46
C ASP A 26 -2.42 -8.47 3.88
N VAL A 27 -2.92 -9.55 3.32
CA VAL A 27 -4.30 -9.66 2.82
C VAL A 27 -5.31 -9.92 3.95
N HIS A 28 -4.84 -10.22 5.15
CA HIS A 28 -5.69 -10.63 6.25
C HIS A 28 -6.01 -9.47 7.20
N GLU A 29 -7.28 -9.22 7.43
CA GLU A 29 -7.75 -8.20 8.37
C GLU A 29 -7.29 -8.45 9.81
N LYS A 30 -7.20 -9.72 10.19
CA LYS A 30 -6.82 -10.13 11.56
C LYS A 30 -5.86 -11.31 11.52
N LYS A 31 -4.96 -11.36 12.51
CA LYS A 31 -4.03 -12.49 12.69
C LYS A 31 -4.74 -13.70 13.31
N VAL A 32 -6.01 -13.93 13.02
CA VAL A 32 -6.79 -15.05 13.53
C VAL A 32 -6.91 -16.11 12.46
N LEU A 33 -6.49 -17.32 12.80
CA LEU A 33 -6.61 -18.50 11.99
C LEU A 33 -7.65 -19.42 12.65
N THR A 34 -8.74 -19.71 11.97
CA THR A 34 -9.71 -20.69 12.45
C THR A 34 -9.52 -22.01 11.74
N CYS A 35 -9.14 -23.03 12.49
CA CYS A 35 -9.03 -24.41 12.01
C CYS A 35 -10.21 -25.23 12.52
N THR A 36 -10.92 -25.93 11.64
CA THR A 36 -12.04 -26.78 12.01
C THR A 36 -11.66 -28.25 11.95
N LYS A 37 -12.43 -29.10 12.64
CA LYS A 37 -12.26 -30.56 12.60
C LYS A 37 -12.34 -31.19 11.21
N ASN A 38 -12.92 -30.45 10.26
CA ASN A 38 -13.04 -30.90 8.85
C ASN A 38 -11.84 -30.40 8.00
N HIS A 39 -10.74 -30.05 8.62
CA HIS A 39 -9.51 -29.57 7.98
C HIS A 39 -9.68 -28.25 7.18
N ASN A 40 -10.75 -27.50 7.45
CA ASN A 40 -10.94 -26.18 6.83
C ASN A 40 -10.17 -25.12 7.60
N VAL A 41 -9.42 -24.30 6.86
CA VAL A 41 -8.68 -23.16 7.39
C VAL A 41 -9.35 -21.89 6.87
N LYS A 42 -9.77 -21.00 7.78
CA LYS A 42 -10.37 -19.72 7.45
C LYS A 42 -9.57 -18.59 8.05
N ARG A 43 -9.28 -17.59 7.24
CA ARG A 43 -8.72 -16.30 7.68
C ARG A 43 -9.63 -15.19 7.18
N PRO A 44 -10.06 -14.26 8.03
CA PRO A 44 -10.74 -13.06 7.57
C PRO A 44 -9.85 -12.29 6.60
N THR A 45 -10.40 -11.86 5.49
CA THR A 45 -9.69 -11.03 4.51
C THR A 45 -10.13 -9.58 4.62
N MET A 46 -9.26 -8.67 4.22
CA MET A 46 -9.58 -7.24 4.19
C MET A 46 -10.63 -6.95 3.13
N HIS A 47 -11.72 -6.29 3.53
CA HIS A 47 -12.83 -6.00 2.62
C HIS A 47 -12.57 -4.77 1.73
N SER A 48 -11.80 -3.80 2.22
CA SER A 48 -11.64 -2.53 1.55
C SER A 48 -10.31 -1.86 1.93
N TRP A 49 -9.80 -1.05 1.01
CA TRP A 49 -8.64 -0.20 1.24
C TRP A 49 -8.86 0.82 2.38
N THR A 50 -10.10 1.26 2.60
CA THR A 50 -10.44 2.17 3.70
C THR A 50 -10.21 1.57 5.07
N TYR A 51 -10.44 0.26 5.21
CA TYR A 51 -10.13 -0.45 6.45
C TYR A 51 -8.64 -0.75 6.58
N LEU A 52 -7.99 -1.16 5.50
CA LEU A 52 -6.57 -1.50 5.50
C LEU A 52 -5.70 -0.29 5.86
N PHE A 53 -6.03 0.89 5.32
CA PHE A 53 -5.24 2.11 5.48
C PHE A 53 -5.84 3.10 6.48
N LYS A 54 -6.79 2.70 7.31
CA LYS A 54 -7.43 3.58 8.28
C LYS A 54 -6.42 4.34 9.14
N ASP A 55 -5.47 3.63 9.73
CA ASP A 55 -4.46 4.23 10.60
C ASP A 55 -3.48 5.10 9.80
N ALA A 56 -3.21 4.77 8.55
CA ALA A 56 -2.40 5.58 7.66
C ALA A 56 -3.04 6.94 7.37
N TYR A 57 -4.35 6.97 7.07
CA TYR A 57 -5.07 8.23 6.86
C TYR A 57 -5.10 9.10 8.13
N VAL A 58 -5.37 8.49 9.29
CA VAL A 58 -5.31 9.23 10.57
C VAL A 58 -3.92 9.81 10.83
N ALA A 59 -2.87 9.04 10.52
CA ALA A 59 -1.50 9.51 10.68
C ALA A 59 -1.15 10.64 9.70
N GLU A 60 -1.61 10.55 8.44
CA GLU A 60 -1.43 11.58 7.41
C GLU A 60 -2.08 12.89 7.83
N ASP A 61 -3.38 12.87 8.15
CA ASP A 61 -4.12 14.05 8.57
C ASP A 61 -3.52 14.67 9.83
N THR A 62 -3.16 13.84 10.81
CA THR A 62 -2.53 14.30 12.06
C THR A 62 -1.18 14.96 11.79
N ALA A 63 -0.36 14.39 10.92
CA ALA A 63 0.95 14.95 10.58
C ALA A 63 0.80 16.30 9.86
N PHE A 64 -0.17 16.42 8.95
CA PHE A 64 -0.44 17.65 8.22
C PHE A 64 -0.92 18.77 9.17
N VAL A 65 -1.91 18.48 10.02
CA VAL A 65 -2.43 19.46 11.00
C VAL A 65 -1.33 19.91 11.97
N ARG A 66 -0.52 18.97 12.47
CA ARG A 66 0.61 19.32 13.35
C ARG A 66 1.63 20.22 12.65
N ALA A 67 1.97 19.93 11.41
CA ALA A 67 2.91 20.76 10.64
C ALA A 67 2.41 22.21 10.54
N ILE A 68 1.10 22.43 10.37
CA ILE A 68 0.50 23.76 10.34
C ILE A 68 0.57 24.43 11.74
N LEU A 69 0.16 23.71 12.79
CA LEU A 69 0.13 24.26 14.15
C LEU A 69 1.53 24.59 14.68
N ASP A 70 2.50 23.75 14.38
CA ASP A 70 3.88 23.88 14.85
C ASP A 70 4.74 24.72 13.89
N ASN A 71 4.15 25.22 12.79
CA ASN A 71 4.85 25.97 11.73
C ASN A 71 6.11 25.24 11.22
N THR A 72 6.00 23.93 10.99
CA THR A 72 7.06 23.07 10.47
C THR A 72 6.77 22.64 9.03
N GLU A 73 7.78 22.10 8.35
CA GLU A 73 7.59 21.59 7.00
C GLU A 73 6.67 20.34 6.98
N VAL A 74 5.82 20.26 5.95
CA VAL A 74 5.01 19.07 5.70
C VAL A 74 5.91 17.94 5.17
N LYS A 75 5.68 16.71 5.63
CA LYS A 75 6.48 15.54 5.23
C LYS A 75 6.29 15.14 3.77
N ALA A 76 5.08 15.34 3.24
CA ALA A 76 4.76 15.07 1.85
C ALA A 76 4.34 16.38 1.18
N THR A 77 5.10 16.82 0.20
CA THR A 77 4.90 18.08 -0.51
C THR A 77 4.17 17.88 -1.84
N GLY A 78 3.75 18.99 -2.45
CA GLY A 78 3.24 18.93 -3.83
C GLY A 78 4.27 18.42 -4.85
N HIS A 79 5.57 18.58 -4.56
CA HIS A 79 6.64 18.01 -5.38
C HIS A 79 6.61 16.48 -5.33
N ASP A 80 6.45 15.89 -4.13
CA ASP A 80 6.38 14.44 -3.96
C ASP A 80 5.16 13.85 -4.67
N GLY A 81 4.00 14.51 -4.56
CA GLY A 81 2.81 14.15 -5.31
C GLY A 81 3.01 14.20 -6.82
N LYS A 82 3.68 15.26 -7.33
CA LYS A 82 4.05 15.36 -8.75
C LYS A 82 4.97 14.22 -9.20
N MET A 83 5.95 13.85 -8.36
CA MET A 83 6.86 12.75 -8.67
C MET A 83 6.14 11.40 -8.69
N ALA A 84 5.22 11.14 -7.76
CA ALA A 84 4.41 9.94 -7.75
C ALA A 84 3.61 9.78 -9.06
N VAL A 85 2.93 10.84 -9.50
CA VAL A 85 2.19 10.84 -10.78
C VAL A 85 3.14 10.65 -11.98
N ARG A 86 4.33 11.26 -11.94
CA ARG A 86 5.33 11.10 -12.99
C ARG A 86 5.79 9.65 -13.12
N ILE A 87 6.04 8.97 -12.00
CA ILE A 87 6.43 7.55 -11.98
C ILE A 87 5.37 6.68 -12.66
N VAL A 88 4.10 6.86 -12.28
CA VAL A 88 2.98 6.12 -12.87
C VAL A 88 2.87 6.38 -14.38
N ARG A 89 2.99 7.64 -14.81
CA ARG A 89 2.95 7.99 -16.22
C ARG A 89 4.05 7.32 -17.02
N ILE A 90 5.29 7.40 -16.53
CA ILE A 90 6.45 6.78 -17.19
C ILE A 90 6.31 5.25 -17.23
N GLY A 91 5.77 4.64 -16.16
CA GLY A 91 5.45 3.22 -16.13
C GLY A 91 4.45 2.82 -17.22
N ASN A 92 3.38 3.60 -17.39
CA ASN A 92 2.39 3.37 -18.44
C ASN A 92 2.98 3.55 -19.85
N GLU A 93 3.84 4.54 -20.05
CA GLU A 93 4.55 4.73 -21.32
C GLU A 93 5.51 3.56 -21.61
N SER A 94 6.22 3.08 -20.58
CA SER A 94 7.10 1.89 -20.67
C SER A 94 6.33 0.65 -21.11
N LEU A 95 5.17 0.40 -20.49
CA LEU A 95 4.28 -0.71 -20.88
C LEU A 95 3.80 -0.60 -22.32
N LYS A 96 3.34 0.60 -22.71
CA LYS A 96 2.83 0.85 -24.07
C LYS A 96 3.90 0.67 -25.14
N GLU A 97 5.09 1.19 -24.88
CA GLU A 97 6.20 1.15 -25.86
C GLU A 97 7.05 -0.12 -25.73
N LYS A 98 6.83 -0.95 -24.69
CA LYS A 98 7.62 -2.15 -24.38
C LYS A 98 9.12 -1.84 -24.27
N LYS A 99 9.46 -0.71 -23.68
CA LYS A 99 10.84 -0.22 -23.51
C LYS A 99 11.08 0.22 -22.07
N ILE A 100 12.30 0.00 -21.60
CA ILE A 100 12.76 0.57 -20.32
C ILE A 100 12.78 2.09 -20.45
N LYS A 101 12.15 2.76 -19.49
CA LYS A 101 12.16 4.22 -19.37
C LYS A 101 12.93 4.62 -18.11
N LYS A 102 13.66 5.72 -18.19
CA LYS A 102 14.31 6.35 -17.02
C LYS A 102 13.40 7.44 -16.46
N LEU A 103 13.46 7.62 -15.16
CA LEU A 103 12.76 8.69 -14.43
C LEU A 103 13.37 10.07 -14.71
#